data_81e6c2afc9bf76d249d51dc742c22e43
#
_entry.id   81e6c2afc9bf76d249d51dc742c22e43
#
_cell.length_a   1.000
_cell.length_b   1.000
_cell.length_c   1.000
_cell.angle_alpha   90.00
_cell.angle_beta   90.00
_cell.angle_gamma   90.00
#
_symmetry.space_group_name_H-M   'P 1'
#
loop_
_entity.id
_entity.type
_entity.pdbx_description
1 polymer ?
#
loop_
_entity_poly.entity_id
_entity_poly.type
_entity_poly.pdbx_seq_one_letter_code
_entity_poly.pdbx_strand_id
1 'polypeptide(L)'
;MEFKSSAPENVFNNENYLNYLVQYQGDIIGEFSGEDGIYATLINNRYAIITIDKNLQEYENDISMIKYKKENGRDVEIDSITYIKNPEGYVLQEISPLEAANVEYVQIQSYFNLTGRGVIVGILDTGIDYLNEEFMDSNGNTRILGIWDQTISSESSSNDNLPYGTFYSEEDINRAIRLSREGGDPYTIVPSKDEVGHGTSMAGIIGSSGKNPRLKGVAPDCKFLVVKLAQSLYYKKEYEINIPIYNITEIFTGIQYLYSYFLNGSQSMIIYLPLGTNRGSHKGTSMLEEFLDSILINRGIALVTGAGNEGTALLHGSGIIKPDGQVTTHEFNIDENQKKIIIEVWVQIPSIASIEIVSPTGGTTGIIQPFFGKGDRYDFTIERTTVLVSYYVPEEIYEDSLILVILDNVQAGTWSFKFRGLKEIEGRYDIWLPPRGVSKTATKMIPSDPYGTVTVPGTSSSVITVAAYNQLNNTQLNYSGRGFQDNYIDIIDVAAGGVDALTVAPDNKTTLANGTSVAAAIVAGICVLLFQWGIVEGNYPYMFSQTLKAFIARGTRKRKGDTYPNPEWGYGIVDIFNMFNLTN
;
A
#
# COMPACT_ATOMS: atom_id res chain seq x y z
N MET A 1 -1.48 -8.39 -21.92
CA MET A 1 -2.89 -8.31 -21.46
C MET A 1 -3.36 -6.92 -21.81
N GLU A 2 -4.47 -6.78 -22.50
CA GLU A 2 -5.02 -5.46 -22.85
C GLU A 2 -5.94 -5.02 -21.73
N PHE A 3 -5.73 -3.83 -21.17
CA PHE A 3 -6.73 -3.19 -20.35
C PHE A 3 -7.90 -2.78 -21.26
N LYS A 4 -9.10 -3.28 -20.97
CA LYS A 4 -10.31 -2.84 -21.66
C LYS A 4 -11.08 -1.93 -20.73
N SER A 5 -11.47 -0.76 -21.21
CA SER A 5 -12.20 0.23 -20.43
C SER A 5 -13.36 0.81 -21.22
N SER A 6 -14.50 1.00 -20.56
CA SER A 6 -15.59 1.83 -21.06
C SER A 6 -15.51 3.27 -20.54
N ALA A 7 -14.55 3.55 -19.62
CA ALA A 7 -14.41 4.85 -18.99
C ALA A 7 -13.74 5.89 -19.91
N PRO A 8 -14.27 7.13 -20.00
CA PRO A 8 -13.54 8.25 -20.58
C PRO A 8 -12.29 8.57 -19.74
N GLU A 9 -11.22 9.05 -20.39
CA GLU A 9 -9.93 9.33 -19.74
C GLU A 9 -10.00 10.29 -18.54
N ASN A 10 -10.96 11.21 -18.55
CA ASN A 10 -11.07 12.27 -17.54
C ASN A 10 -11.80 11.88 -16.25
N VAL A 11 -12.31 10.67 -16.11
CA VAL A 11 -13.12 10.29 -14.93
C VAL A 11 -12.28 9.76 -13.77
N PHE A 12 -11.14 9.13 -14.03
CA PHE A 12 -10.33 8.51 -12.97
C PHE A 12 -9.75 9.52 -11.97
N ASN A 13 -9.38 10.71 -12.41
CA ASN A 13 -8.81 11.77 -11.58
C ASN A 13 -9.81 12.88 -11.28
N ASN A 14 -11.09 12.59 -11.34
CA ASN A 14 -12.15 13.58 -11.14
C ASN A 14 -12.81 13.41 -9.77
N GLU A 15 -12.85 14.47 -8.98
CA GLU A 15 -13.42 14.49 -7.63
C GLU A 15 -14.91 14.13 -7.57
N ASN A 16 -15.61 14.11 -8.71
CA ASN A 16 -17.02 13.77 -8.80
C ASN A 16 -17.25 12.27 -9.02
N TYR A 17 -16.21 11.47 -9.20
CA TYR A 17 -16.30 10.04 -9.43
C TYR A 17 -15.65 9.25 -8.29
N LEU A 18 -16.21 8.08 -8.01
CA LEU A 18 -15.72 7.10 -7.05
C LEU A 18 -15.24 5.87 -7.81
N ASN A 19 -14.06 5.35 -7.44
CA ASN A 19 -13.50 4.14 -7.99
C ASN A 19 -13.61 3.00 -6.98
N TYR A 20 -14.26 1.90 -7.38
CA TYR A 20 -14.37 0.68 -6.60
C TYR A 20 -13.55 -0.43 -7.26
N LEU A 21 -12.76 -1.13 -6.48
CA LEU A 21 -12.14 -2.37 -6.92
C LEU A 21 -13.14 -3.51 -6.73
N VAL A 22 -13.38 -4.29 -7.78
CA VAL A 22 -14.33 -5.40 -7.73
C VAL A 22 -13.73 -6.71 -8.23
N GLN A 23 -14.19 -7.82 -7.66
CA GLN A 23 -14.10 -9.14 -8.31
C GLN A 23 -15.33 -9.33 -9.18
N TYR A 24 -15.15 -9.92 -10.37
CA TYR A 24 -16.23 -10.12 -11.29
C TYR A 24 -16.15 -11.47 -12.01
N GLN A 25 -17.30 -11.89 -12.58
CA GLN A 25 -17.43 -13.03 -13.49
C GLN A 25 -18.36 -12.63 -14.65
N GLY A 26 -18.02 -13.02 -15.87
CA GLY A 26 -18.82 -12.69 -17.05
C GLY A 26 -18.37 -11.42 -17.77
N ASP A 27 -19.29 -10.75 -18.46
CA ASP A 27 -19.02 -9.55 -19.28
C ASP A 27 -19.42 -8.26 -18.54
N ILE A 28 -18.60 -7.84 -17.59
CA ILE A 28 -18.85 -6.64 -16.79
C ILE A 28 -18.83 -5.35 -17.64
N ILE A 29 -18.07 -5.29 -18.75
CA ILE A 29 -18.10 -4.12 -19.65
C ILE A 29 -19.43 -4.05 -20.38
N GLY A 30 -19.94 -5.18 -20.83
CA GLY A 30 -21.23 -5.25 -21.53
C GLY A 30 -22.39 -4.81 -20.64
N GLU A 31 -22.37 -5.12 -19.34
CA GLU A 31 -23.42 -4.71 -18.40
C GLU A 31 -23.53 -3.19 -18.24
N PHE A 32 -22.42 -2.47 -18.34
CA PHE A 32 -22.40 -1.00 -18.24
C PHE A 32 -22.42 -0.30 -19.61
N SER A 33 -22.53 -1.04 -20.70
CA SER A 33 -22.52 -0.47 -22.05
C SER A 33 -23.78 0.38 -22.28
N GLY A 34 -23.57 1.68 -22.50
CA GLY A 34 -24.63 2.65 -22.74
C GLY A 34 -25.24 3.31 -21.48
N GLU A 35 -24.64 3.08 -20.32
CA GLU A 35 -25.01 3.78 -19.09
C GLU A 35 -24.08 4.99 -18.88
N ASP A 36 -24.64 6.20 -18.76
CA ASP A 36 -23.86 7.41 -18.45
C ASP A 36 -23.50 7.48 -16.97
N GLY A 37 -22.26 7.85 -16.68
CA GLY A 37 -21.77 8.07 -15.31
C GLY A 37 -21.34 6.80 -14.57
N ILE A 38 -21.43 5.62 -15.19
CA ILE A 38 -20.90 4.36 -14.63
C ILE A 38 -20.08 3.65 -15.69
N TYR A 39 -18.86 3.30 -15.31
CA TYR A 39 -17.88 2.74 -16.24
C TYR A 39 -17.17 1.54 -15.63
N ALA A 40 -16.82 0.56 -16.44
CA ALA A 40 -16.02 -0.60 -16.05
C ALA A 40 -14.67 -0.59 -16.76
N THR A 41 -13.60 -0.83 -16.00
CA THR A 41 -12.23 -1.00 -16.52
C THR A 41 -11.66 -2.31 -16.04
N LEU A 42 -11.33 -3.21 -16.97
CA LEU A 42 -10.76 -4.51 -16.64
C LEU A 42 -9.30 -4.38 -16.22
N ILE A 43 -8.95 -4.89 -15.05
CA ILE A 43 -7.56 -5.06 -14.61
C ILE A 43 -7.02 -6.41 -15.12
N ASN A 44 -7.82 -7.47 -14.96
CA ASN A 44 -7.53 -8.82 -15.45
C ASN A 44 -8.82 -9.66 -15.52
N ASN A 45 -8.70 -10.97 -15.69
CA ASN A 45 -9.87 -11.87 -15.82
C ASN A 45 -10.68 -12.03 -14.52
N ARG A 46 -10.23 -11.48 -13.40
CA ARG A 46 -10.87 -11.61 -12.08
C ARG A 46 -11.23 -10.25 -11.48
N TYR A 47 -10.47 -9.21 -11.78
CA TYR A 47 -10.58 -7.90 -11.14
C TYR A 47 -10.88 -6.80 -12.15
N ALA A 48 -11.74 -5.87 -11.76
CA ALA A 48 -12.07 -4.67 -12.52
C ALA A 48 -12.21 -3.47 -11.59
N ILE A 49 -12.13 -2.26 -12.18
CA ILE A 49 -12.50 -1.01 -11.52
C ILE A 49 -13.91 -0.66 -12.00
N ILE A 50 -14.79 -0.32 -11.08
CA ILE A 50 -16.05 0.36 -11.37
C ILE A 50 -15.92 1.81 -10.97
N THR A 51 -16.07 2.71 -11.94
CA THR A 51 -16.03 4.16 -11.74
C THR A 51 -17.46 4.69 -11.82
N ILE A 52 -17.93 5.36 -10.78
CA ILE A 52 -19.32 5.82 -10.64
C ILE A 52 -19.34 7.31 -10.35
N ASP A 53 -20.19 8.06 -11.07
CA ASP A 53 -20.53 9.44 -10.70
C ASP A 53 -21.21 9.43 -9.31
N LYS A 54 -20.66 10.18 -8.36
CA LYS A 54 -21.17 10.22 -6.98
C LYS A 54 -22.62 10.68 -6.87
N ASN A 55 -23.15 11.42 -7.88
CA ASN A 55 -24.54 11.85 -7.91
C ASN A 55 -25.51 10.71 -8.27
N LEU A 56 -25.01 9.62 -8.85
CA LEU A 56 -25.81 8.43 -9.16
C LEU A 56 -25.89 7.46 -8.00
N GLN A 57 -25.04 7.61 -6.99
CA GLN A 57 -25.00 6.76 -5.81
C GLN A 57 -25.99 7.29 -4.75
N GLU A 58 -27.19 6.75 -4.71
CA GLU A 58 -28.25 7.22 -3.78
C GLU A 58 -28.02 6.82 -2.32
N TYR A 59 -27.19 5.81 -2.03
CA TYR A 59 -26.99 5.34 -0.66
C TYR A 59 -25.54 4.94 -0.39
N GLU A 60 -24.89 5.71 0.47
CA GLU A 60 -23.62 5.33 1.12
C GLU A 60 -23.72 4.08 2.03
N ASN A 61 -24.92 3.48 2.14
CA ASN A 61 -25.26 2.55 3.22
C ASN A 61 -25.27 1.07 2.82
N ASP A 62 -25.21 0.76 1.53
CA ASP A 62 -25.18 -0.64 1.08
C ASP A 62 -23.98 -0.86 0.14
N ILE A 63 -22.85 -1.15 0.76
CA ILE A 63 -21.58 -1.34 0.07
C ILE A 63 -21.50 -2.76 -0.53
N SER A 64 -22.42 -3.66 -0.16
CA SER A 64 -22.43 -5.03 -0.66
C SER A 64 -22.94 -5.18 -2.10
N MET A 65 -23.66 -4.17 -2.61
CA MET A 65 -24.17 -4.15 -3.99
C MET A 65 -24.11 -2.73 -4.54
N ILE A 66 -23.45 -2.53 -5.69
CA ILE A 66 -23.56 -1.29 -6.43
C ILE A 66 -24.96 -1.25 -7.04
N LYS A 67 -25.85 -0.47 -6.45
CA LYS A 67 -27.17 -0.15 -7.00
C LYS A 67 -27.10 1.24 -7.58
N TYR A 68 -27.54 1.41 -8.80
CA TYR A 68 -27.74 2.73 -9.39
C TYR A 68 -29.15 2.85 -9.95
N LYS A 69 -29.69 4.05 -9.95
CA LYS A 69 -30.98 4.34 -10.59
C LYS A 69 -30.77 4.78 -12.02
N LYS A 70 -31.45 4.11 -12.93
CA LYS A 70 -31.64 4.62 -14.30
C LYS A 70 -32.49 5.88 -14.28
N GLU A 71 -32.40 6.73 -15.30
CA GLU A 71 -33.27 7.90 -15.49
C GLU A 71 -34.78 7.60 -15.36
N ASN A 72 -35.17 6.34 -15.56
CA ASN A 72 -36.56 5.88 -15.41
C ASN A 72 -36.93 5.45 -13.97
N GLY A 73 -36.04 5.63 -12.98
CA GLY A 73 -36.27 5.35 -11.56
C GLY A 73 -36.18 3.86 -11.16
N ARG A 74 -35.67 2.98 -12.02
CA ARG A 74 -35.47 1.57 -11.68
C ARG A 74 -34.07 1.34 -11.10
N ASP A 75 -34.04 0.64 -9.96
CA ASP A 75 -32.80 0.12 -9.40
C ASP A 75 -32.22 -0.96 -10.33
N VAL A 76 -30.93 -0.90 -10.58
CA VAL A 76 -30.20 -1.93 -11.35
C VAL A 76 -29.23 -2.62 -10.41
N GLU A 77 -29.37 -3.93 -10.31
CA GLU A 77 -28.44 -4.82 -9.63
C GLU A 77 -27.43 -5.36 -10.66
N ILE A 78 -26.17 -5.47 -10.29
CA ILE A 78 -25.10 -5.88 -11.21
C ILE A 78 -24.76 -7.32 -10.92
N ASP A 79 -25.16 -8.22 -11.82
CA ASP A 79 -25.02 -9.67 -11.64
C ASP A 79 -23.59 -10.17 -11.80
N SER A 80 -22.76 -9.46 -12.57
CA SER A 80 -21.38 -9.89 -12.82
C SER A 80 -20.44 -9.63 -11.64
N ILE A 81 -20.78 -8.75 -10.70
CA ILE A 81 -19.94 -8.43 -9.55
C ILE A 81 -20.14 -9.47 -8.45
N THR A 82 -19.05 -10.15 -8.10
CA THR A 82 -19.05 -11.16 -7.03
C THR A 82 -18.55 -10.62 -5.69
N TYR A 83 -17.76 -9.56 -5.70
CA TYR A 83 -17.27 -8.89 -4.51
C TYR A 83 -16.87 -7.42 -4.81
N ILE A 84 -17.13 -6.53 -3.87
CA ILE A 84 -16.78 -5.12 -3.95
C ILE A 84 -15.86 -4.75 -2.79
N LYS A 85 -14.66 -4.27 -3.10
CA LYS A 85 -13.75 -3.69 -2.11
C LYS A 85 -14.10 -2.22 -1.93
N ASN A 86 -14.37 -1.84 -0.69
CA ASN A 86 -14.55 -0.43 -0.34
C ASN A 86 -13.31 0.38 -0.69
N PRO A 87 -13.49 1.60 -1.22
CA PRO A 87 -12.37 2.50 -1.44
C PRO A 87 -11.58 2.70 -0.16
N GLU A 88 -10.26 2.57 -0.25
CA GLU A 88 -9.33 2.77 0.87
C GLU A 88 -8.15 3.64 0.46
N GLY A 89 -7.66 4.44 1.39
CA GLY A 89 -6.55 5.34 1.14
C GLY A 89 -5.22 4.73 1.54
N TYR A 90 -4.24 4.85 0.66
CA TYR A 90 -2.85 4.48 0.89
C TYR A 90 -2.00 5.75 1.06
N VAL A 91 -1.12 5.76 2.05
CA VAL A 91 -0.25 6.90 2.39
C VAL A 91 1.21 6.51 2.27
N LEU A 92 2.06 7.53 2.00
CA LEU A 92 3.50 7.33 1.95
C LEU A 92 4.06 7.00 3.34
N GLN A 93 5.12 6.20 3.35
CA GLN A 93 5.87 5.83 4.54
C GLN A 93 7.24 6.49 4.44
N GLU A 94 7.46 7.55 5.21
CA GLU A 94 8.68 8.35 5.11
C GLU A 94 9.58 8.15 6.33
N ILE A 95 10.84 8.22 6.16
CA ILE A 95 12.01 8.40 7.06
C ILE A 95 13.17 7.38 6.87
N SER A 96 14.52 7.67 6.79
CA SER A 96 15.65 6.88 6.25
C SER A 96 16.96 6.50 6.96
N PRO A 97 17.86 5.59 6.66
CA PRO A 97 19.29 5.47 6.28
C PRO A 97 19.95 4.20 5.72
N LEU A 98 21.09 4.35 5.05
CA LEU A 98 21.74 3.43 4.12
C LEU A 98 22.90 2.53 4.64
N GLU A 99 23.65 2.90 5.64
CA GLU A 99 24.99 2.30 5.88
C GLU A 99 25.04 0.99 6.66
N ALA A 100 23.96 0.59 7.34
CA ALA A 100 24.00 -0.51 8.31
C ALA A 100 23.85 -1.92 7.72
N ALA A 101 23.67 -2.04 6.40
CA ALA A 101 23.38 -3.33 5.75
C ALA A 101 24.60 -3.99 5.10
N ASN A 102 25.79 -3.43 5.27
CA ASN A 102 27.06 -3.91 4.68
C ASN A 102 27.07 -4.04 3.15
N VAL A 103 26.33 -3.18 2.44
CA VAL A 103 26.16 -3.25 0.99
C VAL A 103 27.49 -3.06 0.23
N GLU A 104 28.36 -2.17 0.69
CA GLU A 104 29.64 -1.91 0.05
C GLU A 104 30.49 -3.18 -0.12
N TYR A 105 30.38 -4.13 0.80
CA TYR A 105 31.14 -5.35 0.73
C TYR A 105 30.91 -6.13 -0.58
N VAL A 106 29.67 -6.32 -0.97
CA VAL A 106 29.33 -7.07 -2.20
C VAL A 106 29.50 -6.26 -3.48
N GLN A 107 29.54 -4.92 -3.37
CA GLN A 107 29.80 -4.04 -4.51
C GLN A 107 31.29 -3.96 -4.85
N ILE A 108 32.18 -3.99 -3.85
CA ILE A 108 33.62 -3.72 -4.02
C ILE A 108 34.42 -5.01 -4.16
N GLN A 109 34.01 -6.11 -3.53
CA GLN A 109 34.75 -7.38 -3.62
C GLN A 109 34.74 -7.93 -5.05
N SER A 110 35.93 -8.17 -5.58
CA SER A 110 36.14 -8.51 -6.99
C SER A 110 35.45 -9.81 -7.45
N TYR A 111 35.13 -10.72 -6.52
CA TYR A 111 34.45 -11.96 -6.85
C TYR A 111 32.91 -11.89 -6.77
N PHE A 112 32.37 -10.85 -6.18
CA PHE A 112 30.92 -10.60 -6.24
C PHE A 112 30.57 -9.57 -7.29
N ASN A 113 31.10 -8.36 -7.21
CA ASN A 113 30.86 -7.22 -8.11
C ASN A 113 29.36 -7.02 -8.46
N LEU A 114 28.51 -7.11 -7.41
CA LEU A 114 27.07 -6.99 -7.56
C LEU A 114 26.66 -5.51 -7.56
N THR A 115 26.01 -5.09 -8.62
CA THR A 115 25.61 -3.69 -8.85
C THR A 115 24.15 -3.56 -9.28
N GLY A 116 23.41 -4.69 -9.36
CA GLY A 116 22.01 -4.72 -9.79
C GLY A 116 21.82 -4.86 -11.30
N ARG A 117 22.90 -5.06 -12.05
CA ARG A 117 22.85 -5.21 -13.51
C ARG A 117 21.92 -6.36 -13.93
N GLY A 118 21.06 -6.10 -14.92
CA GLY A 118 20.14 -7.08 -15.48
C GLY A 118 18.84 -7.26 -14.70
N VAL A 119 18.62 -6.48 -13.65
CA VAL A 119 17.40 -6.51 -12.83
C VAL A 119 16.67 -5.19 -12.95
N ILE A 120 15.34 -5.25 -12.99
CA ILE A 120 14.44 -4.08 -13.03
C ILE A 120 13.89 -3.82 -11.62
N VAL A 121 13.81 -2.55 -11.25
CA VAL A 121 13.05 -2.09 -10.09
C VAL A 121 11.78 -1.43 -10.58
N GLY A 122 10.63 -2.05 -10.31
CA GLY A 122 9.31 -1.48 -10.53
C GLY A 122 8.93 -0.61 -9.34
N ILE A 123 8.75 0.69 -9.52
CA ILE A 123 8.43 1.64 -8.44
C ILE A 123 6.99 2.10 -8.58
N LEU A 124 6.19 1.95 -7.51
CA LEU A 124 4.87 2.57 -7.37
C LEU A 124 4.95 3.66 -6.29
N ASP A 125 4.99 4.93 -6.71
CA ASP A 125 5.23 6.05 -5.78
C ASP A 125 4.74 7.38 -6.40
N THR A 126 5.23 8.51 -5.91
CA THR A 126 4.90 9.88 -6.35
C THR A 126 5.46 10.26 -7.72
N GLY A 127 6.30 9.41 -8.31
CA GLY A 127 7.00 9.63 -9.57
C GLY A 127 8.52 9.53 -9.42
N ILE A 128 9.24 10.09 -10.38
CA ILE A 128 10.70 10.16 -10.39
C ILE A 128 11.17 11.42 -11.14
N ASP A 129 12.18 12.09 -10.62
CA ASP A 129 12.90 13.14 -11.37
C ASP A 129 13.83 12.49 -12.41
N TYR A 130 13.29 12.26 -13.61
CA TYR A 130 14.03 11.60 -14.69
C TYR A 130 15.19 12.42 -15.25
N LEU A 131 15.28 13.71 -14.90
CA LEU A 131 16.39 14.58 -15.28
C LEU A 131 17.58 14.45 -14.32
N ASN A 132 17.38 13.82 -13.16
CA ASN A 132 18.45 13.65 -12.18
C ASN A 132 19.56 12.74 -12.74
N GLU A 133 20.79 13.27 -12.69
CA GLU A 133 21.97 12.60 -13.27
C GLU A 133 22.28 11.25 -12.62
N GLU A 134 21.83 11.01 -11.38
CA GLU A 134 22.00 9.74 -10.67
C GLU A 134 21.15 8.60 -11.25
N PHE A 135 20.18 8.90 -12.12
CA PHE A 135 19.38 7.92 -12.86
C PHE A 135 19.85 7.71 -14.30
N MET A 136 21.03 8.21 -14.63
CA MET A 136 21.64 8.06 -15.95
C MET A 136 22.81 7.06 -15.91
N ASP A 137 23.08 6.45 -17.06
CA ASP A 137 24.28 5.63 -17.28
C ASP A 137 25.53 6.49 -17.52
N SER A 138 26.70 5.85 -17.69
CA SER A 138 27.96 6.52 -17.97
C SER A 138 27.97 7.32 -19.29
N ASN A 139 27.08 7.03 -20.22
CA ASN A 139 26.92 7.73 -21.48
C ASN A 139 25.92 8.89 -21.37
N GLY A 140 25.27 9.02 -20.20
CA GLY A 140 24.26 10.03 -19.93
C GLY A 140 22.88 9.69 -20.50
N ASN A 141 22.60 8.44 -20.86
CA ASN A 141 21.28 7.97 -21.18
C ASN A 141 20.54 7.57 -19.90
N THR A 142 19.22 7.64 -19.95
CA THR A 142 18.41 7.23 -18.80
C THR A 142 18.54 5.72 -18.51
N ARG A 143 18.48 5.34 -17.23
CA ARG A 143 18.27 3.96 -16.77
C ARG A 143 16.78 3.67 -16.48
N ILE A 144 15.88 4.62 -16.76
CA ILE A 144 14.45 4.49 -16.61
C ILE A 144 13.89 3.94 -17.92
N LEU A 145 13.35 2.72 -17.88
CA LEU A 145 12.74 2.01 -19.03
C LEU A 145 11.42 2.65 -19.46
N GLY A 146 10.76 3.32 -18.55
CA GLY A 146 9.53 4.06 -18.81
C GLY A 146 8.89 4.58 -17.54
N ILE A 147 8.00 5.56 -17.74
CA ILE A 147 7.17 6.16 -16.70
C ILE A 147 5.72 6.05 -17.15
N TRP A 148 4.90 5.33 -16.39
CA TRP A 148 3.46 5.45 -16.50
C TRP A 148 2.97 6.49 -15.48
N ASP A 149 2.62 7.67 -15.98
CA ASP A 149 2.04 8.72 -15.16
C ASP A 149 0.52 8.62 -15.19
N GLN A 150 -0.06 8.21 -14.06
CA GLN A 150 -1.51 8.05 -13.93
C GLN A 150 -2.25 9.39 -13.83
N THR A 151 -1.51 10.50 -13.67
CA THR A 151 -2.11 11.85 -13.47
C THR A 151 -2.30 12.62 -14.77
N ILE A 152 -1.70 12.18 -15.88
CA ILE A 152 -1.68 12.89 -17.16
C ILE A 152 -2.54 12.15 -18.18
N SER A 153 -3.66 12.75 -18.59
CA SER A 153 -4.47 12.27 -19.72
C SER A 153 -3.89 12.80 -21.03
N SER A 154 -3.72 11.95 -22.04
CA SER A 154 -3.35 12.38 -23.38
C SER A 154 -4.43 11.96 -24.37
N GLU A 155 -4.84 12.91 -25.23
CA GLU A 155 -5.79 12.65 -26.34
C GLU A 155 -5.20 11.70 -27.41
N SER A 156 -3.91 11.39 -27.32
CA SER A 156 -3.16 10.58 -28.30
C SER A 156 -2.32 9.50 -27.64
N SER A 157 -2.84 8.81 -26.61
CA SER A 157 -2.10 7.69 -26.02
C SER A 157 -1.94 6.58 -27.06
N SER A 158 -0.74 6.50 -27.63
CA SER A 158 -0.36 5.45 -28.60
C SER A 158 -0.20 4.07 -27.94
N ASN A 159 -0.61 3.91 -26.69
CA ASN A 159 -0.50 2.68 -25.95
C ASN A 159 -1.88 2.19 -25.55
N ASP A 160 -2.54 1.49 -26.48
CA ASP A 160 -3.91 0.95 -26.36
C ASP A 160 -4.12 -0.03 -25.19
N ASN A 161 -3.08 -0.25 -24.35
CA ASN A 161 -3.08 -1.26 -23.29
C ASN A 161 -3.16 -0.69 -21.87
N LEU A 162 -3.19 0.63 -21.68
CA LEU A 162 -3.33 1.26 -20.36
C LEU A 162 -4.77 1.73 -20.13
N PRO A 163 -5.34 1.55 -18.93
CA PRO A 163 -6.72 1.95 -18.66
C PRO A 163 -6.91 3.47 -18.57
N TYR A 164 -5.85 4.19 -18.22
CA TYR A 164 -5.80 5.66 -18.06
C TYR A 164 -4.34 6.11 -17.92
N GLY A 165 -4.12 7.41 -17.81
CA GLY A 165 -2.77 7.98 -17.71
C GLY A 165 -1.99 7.93 -19.01
N THR A 166 -0.73 8.32 -18.95
CA THR A 166 0.16 8.35 -20.13
C THR A 166 1.46 7.63 -19.83
N PHE A 167 1.92 6.81 -20.79
CA PHE A 167 3.21 6.14 -20.70
C PHE A 167 4.25 6.89 -21.53
N TYR A 168 5.40 7.14 -20.92
CA TYR A 168 6.58 7.72 -21.54
C TYR A 168 7.69 6.67 -21.59
N SER A 169 8.15 6.36 -22.80
CA SER A 169 9.15 5.34 -23.06
C SER A 169 10.58 5.80 -22.69
N GLU A 170 11.52 4.86 -22.60
CA GLU A 170 12.96 5.14 -22.49
C GLU A 170 13.45 6.10 -23.58
N GLU A 171 12.90 5.98 -24.81
CA GLU A 171 13.22 6.85 -25.93
C GLU A 171 12.72 8.28 -25.72
N ASP A 172 11.48 8.44 -25.26
CA ASP A 172 10.89 9.76 -24.93
C ASP A 172 11.69 10.47 -23.85
N ILE A 173 12.04 9.73 -22.78
CA ILE A 173 12.85 10.25 -21.66
C ILE A 173 14.22 10.69 -22.18
N ASN A 174 14.88 9.87 -23.00
CA ASN A 174 16.16 10.24 -23.59
C ASN A 174 16.06 11.46 -24.53
N ARG A 175 14.96 11.62 -25.27
CA ARG A 175 14.70 12.82 -26.07
C ARG A 175 14.55 14.07 -25.19
N ALA A 176 13.77 13.95 -24.09
CA ALA A 176 13.58 15.03 -23.13
C ALA A 176 14.91 15.45 -22.46
N ILE A 177 15.75 14.47 -22.07
CA ILE A 177 17.08 14.72 -21.51
C ILE A 177 17.97 15.46 -22.53
N ARG A 178 17.98 15.04 -23.79
CA ARG A 178 18.76 15.74 -24.83
C ARG A 178 18.26 17.17 -25.03
N LEU A 179 16.95 17.38 -25.13
CA LEU A 179 16.35 18.70 -25.26
C LEU A 179 16.74 19.62 -24.09
N SER A 180 16.70 19.09 -22.84
CA SER A 180 17.12 19.83 -21.66
C SER A 180 18.60 20.28 -21.73
N ARG A 181 19.49 19.41 -22.21
CA ARG A 181 20.93 19.74 -22.39
C ARG A 181 21.18 20.78 -23.48
N GLU A 182 20.28 20.88 -24.44
CA GLU A 182 20.30 21.90 -25.50
C GLU A 182 19.64 23.22 -25.07
N GLY A 183 19.15 23.31 -23.82
CA GLY A 183 18.51 24.51 -23.25
C GLY A 183 17.02 24.64 -23.55
N GLY A 184 16.38 23.58 -24.11
CA GLY A 184 14.94 23.51 -24.32
C GLY A 184 14.19 23.00 -23.06
N ASP A 185 12.87 23.07 -23.09
CA ASP A 185 12.02 22.58 -22.00
C ASP A 185 11.73 21.07 -22.19
N PRO A 186 12.32 20.19 -21.34
CA PRO A 186 12.12 18.74 -21.42
C PRO A 186 10.68 18.32 -21.15
N TYR A 187 9.93 19.11 -20.40
CA TYR A 187 8.53 18.81 -20.05
C TYR A 187 7.56 18.99 -21.21
N THR A 188 8.00 19.55 -22.32
CA THR A 188 7.23 19.52 -23.59
C THR A 188 7.19 18.12 -24.22
N ILE A 189 8.12 17.23 -23.85
CA ILE A 189 8.17 15.84 -24.30
C ILE A 189 7.66 14.89 -23.22
N VAL A 190 8.18 15.00 -21.99
CA VAL A 190 7.81 14.18 -20.83
C VAL A 190 7.35 15.10 -19.70
N PRO A 191 6.07 15.47 -19.62
CA PRO A 191 5.56 16.41 -18.61
C PRO A 191 5.46 15.81 -17.20
N SER A 192 5.79 14.53 -17.02
CA SER A 192 5.77 13.86 -15.71
C SER A 192 6.83 14.45 -14.77
N LYS A 193 6.42 14.80 -13.57
CA LYS A 193 7.28 15.35 -12.49
C LYS A 193 6.98 14.65 -11.17
N ASP A 194 7.96 14.55 -10.30
CA ASP A 194 7.76 14.16 -8.90
C ASP A 194 7.67 15.40 -8.02
N GLU A 195 6.46 15.92 -7.86
CA GLU A 195 6.22 17.15 -7.07
C GLU A 195 6.37 16.93 -5.55
N VAL A 196 6.28 15.68 -5.10
CA VAL A 196 6.42 15.30 -3.68
C VAL A 196 7.87 14.97 -3.35
N GLY A 197 8.58 14.34 -4.29
CA GLY A 197 9.98 13.97 -4.16
C GLY A 197 10.26 12.65 -3.46
N HIS A 198 9.21 11.97 -2.97
CA HIS A 198 9.38 10.71 -2.24
C HIS A 198 9.86 9.59 -3.17
N GLY A 199 9.21 9.38 -4.32
CA GLY A 199 9.61 8.35 -5.28
C GLY A 199 11.03 8.56 -5.81
N THR A 200 11.41 9.82 -6.08
CA THR A 200 12.78 10.19 -6.47
C THR A 200 13.79 9.80 -5.39
N SER A 201 13.50 10.14 -4.13
CA SER A 201 14.39 9.84 -3.00
C SER A 201 14.54 8.34 -2.77
N MET A 202 13.44 7.58 -2.85
CA MET A 202 13.47 6.13 -2.69
C MET A 202 14.21 5.44 -3.85
N ALA A 203 13.96 5.86 -5.10
CA ALA A 203 14.71 5.40 -6.26
C ALA A 203 16.22 5.64 -6.09
N GLY A 204 16.60 6.79 -5.51
CA GLY A 204 17.98 7.10 -5.21
C GLY A 204 18.62 6.13 -4.22
N ILE A 205 17.94 5.80 -3.13
CA ILE A 205 18.43 4.83 -2.16
C ILE A 205 18.62 3.45 -2.80
N ILE A 206 17.65 3.02 -3.61
CA ILE A 206 17.72 1.73 -4.28
C ILE A 206 18.87 1.71 -5.29
N GLY A 207 18.99 2.75 -6.14
CA GLY A 207 19.84 2.60 -7.30
C GLY A 207 20.42 3.88 -7.91
N SER A 208 20.74 4.92 -7.13
CA SER A 208 21.58 6.03 -7.63
C SER A 208 22.90 5.48 -8.17
N SER A 209 23.35 6.00 -9.31
CA SER A 209 24.55 5.53 -10.00
C SER A 209 25.83 5.76 -9.20
N GLY A 210 25.83 6.71 -8.28
CA GLY A 210 27.01 7.16 -7.55
C GLY A 210 27.90 8.08 -8.39
N LYS A 211 27.30 8.81 -9.36
CA LYS A 211 27.99 9.91 -10.02
C LYS A 211 28.52 10.91 -8.99
N ASN A 212 27.71 11.19 -7.98
CA ASN A 212 28.19 11.67 -6.70
C ASN A 212 28.43 10.47 -5.77
N PRO A 213 29.69 10.12 -5.40
CA PRO A 213 29.99 8.92 -4.62
C PRO A 213 29.21 8.81 -3.29
N ARG A 214 28.82 9.96 -2.71
CA ARG A 214 28.05 10.02 -1.45
C ARG A 214 26.58 9.60 -1.62
N LEU A 215 26.09 9.54 -2.86
CA LEU A 215 24.70 9.21 -3.20
C LEU A 215 24.57 7.81 -3.79
N LYS A 216 25.65 7.03 -3.87
CA LYS A 216 25.63 5.71 -4.48
C LYS A 216 24.59 4.82 -3.81
N GLY A 217 23.63 4.34 -4.60
CA GLY A 217 22.58 3.45 -4.15
C GLY A 217 23.04 2.02 -3.89
N VAL A 218 22.13 1.20 -3.37
CA VAL A 218 22.39 -0.22 -3.08
C VAL A 218 22.66 -1.00 -4.37
N ALA A 219 21.94 -0.72 -5.45
CA ALA A 219 22.01 -1.40 -6.75
C ALA A 219 22.25 -0.40 -7.91
N PRO A 220 23.43 0.23 -8.02
CA PRO A 220 23.69 1.38 -8.87
C PRO A 220 23.54 1.14 -10.38
N ASP A 221 23.52 -0.10 -10.86
CA ASP A 221 23.35 -0.46 -12.27
C ASP A 221 21.95 -1.08 -12.56
N CYS A 222 21.02 -1.08 -11.62
CA CYS A 222 19.65 -1.51 -11.87
C CYS A 222 18.94 -0.55 -12.86
N LYS A 223 17.91 -1.06 -13.53
CA LYS A 223 17.00 -0.23 -14.33
C LYS A 223 15.70 0.00 -13.58
N PHE A 224 15.00 1.08 -13.91
CA PHE A 224 13.73 1.44 -13.28
C PHE A 224 12.58 1.36 -14.25
N LEU A 225 11.42 0.93 -13.78
CA LEU A 225 10.13 1.09 -14.43
C LEU A 225 9.20 1.75 -13.42
N VAL A 226 8.72 2.95 -13.71
CA VAL A 226 8.06 3.80 -12.71
C VAL A 226 6.58 3.93 -13.01
N VAL A 227 5.75 3.73 -11.99
CA VAL A 227 4.34 4.10 -11.97
C VAL A 227 4.18 5.27 -11.03
N LYS A 228 3.93 6.45 -11.58
CA LYS A 228 3.52 7.62 -10.80
C LYS A 228 2.04 7.52 -10.53
N LEU A 229 1.69 7.34 -9.26
CA LEU A 229 0.32 7.14 -8.81
C LEU A 229 -0.49 8.44 -8.82
N ALA A 230 -1.75 8.34 -9.24
CA ALA A 230 -2.70 9.45 -9.12
C ALA A 230 -3.24 9.54 -7.68
N GLN A 231 -3.19 10.74 -7.10
CA GLN A 231 -3.78 11.00 -5.79
C GLN A 231 -5.31 10.98 -5.87
N SER A 232 -5.96 10.41 -4.87
CA SER A 232 -7.42 10.42 -4.77
C SER A 232 -7.91 11.80 -4.35
N LEU A 233 -8.39 12.59 -5.31
CA LEU A 233 -8.98 13.91 -5.04
C LEU A 233 -10.26 13.80 -4.23
N TYR A 234 -11.03 12.71 -4.43
CA TYR A 234 -12.21 12.41 -3.64
C TYR A 234 -11.88 12.26 -2.16
N TYR A 235 -10.92 11.39 -1.81
CA TYR A 235 -10.50 11.21 -0.40
C TYR A 235 -9.98 12.50 0.22
N LYS A 236 -9.14 13.24 -0.52
CA LYS A 236 -8.61 14.51 -0.02
C LYS A 236 -9.71 15.50 0.33
N LYS A 237 -10.74 15.60 -0.50
CA LYS A 237 -11.87 16.50 -0.29
C LYS A 237 -12.80 16.00 0.80
N GLU A 238 -13.23 14.73 0.72
CA GLU A 238 -14.23 14.13 1.60
C GLU A 238 -13.78 14.05 3.07
N TYR A 239 -12.50 13.77 3.29
CA TYR A 239 -11.92 13.63 4.64
C TYR A 239 -11.02 14.80 5.05
N GLU A 240 -11.01 15.88 4.28
CA GLU A 240 -10.17 17.07 4.52
C GLU A 240 -8.69 16.71 4.75
N ILE A 241 -8.12 15.87 3.86
CA ILE A 241 -6.76 15.32 3.96
C ILE A 241 -5.78 16.21 3.20
N ASN A 242 -4.70 16.65 3.87
CA ASN A 242 -3.66 17.50 3.29
C ASN A 242 -2.40 16.75 2.83
N ILE A 243 -2.31 15.43 3.12
CA ILE A 243 -1.21 14.58 2.67
C ILE A 243 -1.54 13.89 1.34
N PRO A 244 -0.55 13.41 0.58
CA PRO A 244 -0.79 12.51 -0.54
C PRO A 244 -1.54 11.25 -0.08
N ILE A 245 -2.61 10.92 -0.78
CA ILE A 245 -3.41 9.71 -0.53
C ILE A 245 -3.83 9.09 -1.86
N TYR A 246 -3.77 7.78 -1.95
CA TYR A 246 -4.02 7.02 -3.17
C TYR A 246 -5.13 6.00 -2.91
N ASN A 247 -5.92 5.71 -3.93
CA ASN A 247 -6.93 4.68 -3.83
C ASN A 247 -6.30 3.31 -4.15
N ILE A 248 -6.88 2.24 -3.66
CA ILE A 248 -6.47 0.87 -3.95
C ILE A 248 -6.49 0.56 -5.45
N THR A 249 -7.40 1.19 -6.21
CA THR A 249 -7.53 0.98 -7.66
C THR A 249 -6.29 1.40 -8.43
N GLU A 250 -5.69 2.55 -8.08
CA GLU A 250 -4.46 3.05 -8.69
C GLU A 250 -3.26 2.15 -8.36
N ILE A 251 -3.21 1.65 -7.12
CA ILE A 251 -2.17 0.73 -6.66
C ILE A 251 -2.31 -0.62 -7.37
N PHE A 252 -3.51 -1.18 -7.39
CA PHE A 252 -3.77 -2.48 -7.99
C PHE A 252 -3.47 -2.49 -9.50
N THR A 253 -3.91 -1.45 -10.23
CA THR A 253 -3.61 -1.31 -11.65
C THR A 253 -2.12 -1.10 -11.91
N GLY A 254 -1.43 -0.34 -11.04
CA GLY A 254 0.01 -0.15 -11.10
C GLY A 254 0.79 -1.46 -10.93
N ILE A 255 0.43 -2.28 -9.95
CA ILE A 255 1.03 -3.61 -9.75
C ILE A 255 0.75 -4.51 -10.96
N GLN A 256 -0.49 -4.54 -11.46
CA GLN A 256 -0.86 -5.34 -12.63
C GLN A 256 -0.06 -4.90 -13.87
N TYR A 257 0.18 -3.60 -14.05
CA TYR A 257 1.01 -3.09 -15.14
C TYR A 257 2.46 -3.60 -15.04
N LEU A 258 3.09 -3.45 -13.87
CA LEU A 258 4.45 -3.95 -13.64
C LEU A 258 4.55 -5.46 -13.83
N TYR A 259 3.57 -6.21 -13.34
CA TYR A 259 3.51 -7.65 -13.53
C TYR A 259 3.34 -8.04 -15.01
N SER A 260 2.49 -7.32 -15.75
CA SER A 260 2.34 -7.55 -17.19
C SER A 260 3.63 -7.24 -17.96
N TYR A 261 4.34 -6.18 -17.58
CA TYR A 261 5.65 -5.86 -18.16
C TYR A 261 6.68 -6.97 -17.87
N PHE A 262 6.72 -7.45 -16.63
CA PHE A 262 7.58 -8.59 -16.24
C PHE A 262 7.27 -9.85 -17.06
N LEU A 263 6.01 -10.22 -17.25
CA LEU A 263 5.63 -11.41 -18.03
C LEU A 263 6.01 -11.33 -19.51
N ASN A 264 5.98 -10.12 -20.09
CA ASN A 264 6.36 -9.89 -21.48
C ASN A 264 7.88 -9.73 -21.69
N GLY A 265 8.62 -9.54 -20.58
CA GLY A 265 10.07 -9.38 -20.59
C GLY A 265 10.82 -10.68 -20.24
N SER A 266 12.15 -10.58 -20.26
CA SER A 266 13.05 -11.68 -19.85
C SER A 266 13.84 -11.34 -18.59
N GLN A 267 13.63 -10.16 -18.01
CA GLN A 267 14.40 -9.66 -16.87
C GLN A 267 13.65 -9.86 -15.56
N SER A 268 14.40 -10.16 -14.50
CA SER A 268 13.86 -10.21 -13.16
C SER A 268 13.46 -8.82 -12.66
N MET A 269 12.44 -8.78 -11.79
CA MET A 269 11.87 -7.53 -11.29
C MET A 269 11.70 -7.58 -9.76
N ILE A 270 12.14 -6.51 -9.10
CA ILE A 270 11.76 -6.20 -7.72
C ILE A 270 10.74 -5.06 -7.75
N ILE A 271 9.54 -5.31 -7.27
CA ILE A 271 8.54 -4.27 -7.09
C ILE A 271 8.77 -3.61 -5.73
N TYR A 272 8.88 -2.30 -5.72
CA TYR A 272 8.98 -1.48 -4.53
C TYR A 272 7.69 -0.70 -4.33
N LEU A 273 7.00 -0.96 -3.21
CA LEU A 273 5.71 -0.36 -2.86
C LEU A 273 5.76 0.20 -1.42
N PRO A 274 6.18 1.45 -1.21
CA PRO A 274 6.30 2.03 0.14
C PRO A 274 4.99 2.66 0.63
N LEU A 275 3.88 2.04 0.34
CA LEU A 275 2.55 2.53 0.66
C LEU A 275 1.82 1.53 1.54
N GLY A 276 1.01 2.03 2.47
CA GLY A 276 0.25 1.16 3.34
C GLY A 276 -1.04 1.79 3.87
N THR A 277 -1.93 0.91 4.32
CA THR A 277 -3.20 1.29 4.95
C THR A 277 -3.42 0.51 6.23
N ASN A 278 -4.21 1.09 7.17
CA ASN A 278 -4.69 0.39 8.35
C ASN A 278 -6.00 -0.39 8.09
N ARG A 279 -6.47 -0.43 6.84
CA ARG A 279 -7.69 -1.16 6.49
C ARG A 279 -7.37 -2.60 6.14
N GLY A 280 -8.23 -3.52 6.60
CA GLY A 280 -8.06 -4.96 6.44
C GLY A 280 -7.87 -5.69 7.76
N SER A 281 -7.90 -7.01 7.75
CA SER A 281 -7.74 -7.85 8.94
C SER A 281 -6.31 -7.91 9.48
N HIS A 282 -5.34 -7.42 8.73
CA HIS A 282 -3.90 -7.55 8.99
C HIS A 282 -3.40 -9.00 9.12
N LYS A 283 -4.10 -9.94 8.46
CA LYS A 283 -3.76 -11.37 8.45
C LYS A 283 -3.21 -11.88 7.11
N GLY A 284 -3.02 -10.99 6.15
CA GLY A 284 -2.46 -11.34 4.85
C GLY A 284 -3.46 -11.94 3.86
N THR A 285 -4.75 -11.71 4.07
CA THR A 285 -5.83 -12.34 3.30
C THR A 285 -6.72 -11.34 2.55
N SER A 286 -6.37 -10.05 2.55
CA SER A 286 -7.12 -9.05 1.79
C SER A 286 -7.00 -9.28 0.26
N MET A 287 -7.96 -8.75 -0.50
CA MET A 287 -7.99 -8.89 -1.97
C MET A 287 -6.65 -8.48 -2.62
N LEU A 288 -6.02 -7.41 -2.13
CA LEU A 288 -4.70 -6.99 -2.64
C LEU A 288 -3.63 -8.02 -2.31
N GLU A 289 -3.63 -8.56 -1.09
CA GLU A 289 -2.64 -9.54 -0.63
C GLU A 289 -2.80 -10.89 -1.33
N GLU A 290 -4.03 -11.37 -1.53
CA GLU A 290 -4.30 -12.56 -2.36
C GLU A 290 -3.79 -12.39 -3.79
N PHE A 291 -4.00 -11.20 -4.37
CA PHE A 291 -3.46 -10.92 -5.70
C PHE A 291 -1.95 -10.94 -5.72
N LEU A 292 -1.29 -10.29 -4.75
CA LEU A 292 0.16 -10.32 -4.60
C LEU A 292 0.67 -11.74 -4.40
N ASP A 293 0.08 -12.52 -3.52
CA ASP A 293 0.47 -13.92 -3.29
C ASP A 293 0.36 -14.75 -4.57
N SER A 294 -0.65 -14.49 -5.41
CA SER A 294 -0.84 -15.19 -6.68
C SER A 294 0.23 -14.89 -7.73
N ILE A 295 0.83 -13.69 -7.73
CA ILE A 295 1.85 -13.30 -8.71
C ILE A 295 3.28 -13.51 -8.21
N LEU A 296 3.52 -13.38 -6.90
CA LEU A 296 4.86 -13.47 -6.29
C LEU A 296 5.40 -14.90 -6.15
N ILE A 297 4.61 -15.92 -6.47
CA ILE A 297 5.07 -17.30 -6.63
C ILE A 297 5.91 -17.50 -7.91
N ASN A 298 5.86 -16.56 -8.84
CA ASN A 298 6.58 -16.65 -10.09
C ASN A 298 8.08 -16.39 -9.87
N ARG A 299 8.89 -17.16 -10.61
CA ARG A 299 10.34 -17.00 -10.62
C ARG A 299 10.72 -15.61 -11.13
N GLY A 300 11.67 -14.95 -10.45
CA GLY A 300 12.27 -13.69 -10.91
C GLY A 300 11.44 -12.44 -10.58
N ILE A 301 10.40 -12.56 -9.75
CA ILE A 301 9.65 -11.42 -9.24
C ILE A 301 9.52 -11.48 -7.73
N ALA A 302 9.61 -10.32 -7.07
CA ALA A 302 9.30 -10.15 -5.65
C ALA A 302 8.80 -8.72 -5.39
N LEU A 303 8.14 -8.52 -4.25
CA LEU A 303 7.70 -7.20 -3.79
C LEU A 303 8.26 -6.92 -2.40
N VAL A 304 8.73 -5.68 -2.21
CA VAL A 304 9.26 -5.19 -0.93
C VAL A 304 8.46 -3.98 -0.48
N THR A 305 8.05 -3.98 0.79
CA THR A 305 7.33 -2.88 1.44
C THR A 305 7.87 -2.62 2.83
N GLY A 306 7.55 -1.45 3.40
CA GLY A 306 7.82 -1.14 4.80
C GLY A 306 6.72 -1.65 5.73
N ALA A 307 7.05 -1.84 7.01
CA ALA A 307 6.10 -2.23 8.03
C ALA A 307 5.06 -1.14 8.37
N GLY A 308 5.22 0.06 7.85
CA GLY A 308 4.40 1.22 8.18
C GLY A 308 4.94 2.04 9.35
N ASN A 309 4.38 3.25 9.51
CA ASN A 309 4.83 4.19 10.52
C ASN A 309 3.76 4.39 11.62
N GLU A 310 2.96 3.37 11.91
CA GLU A 310 1.78 3.42 12.77
C GLU A 310 2.03 2.94 14.21
N GLY A 311 3.23 2.43 14.53
CA GLY A 311 3.56 1.84 15.84
C GLY A 311 3.33 2.75 17.06
N THR A 312 3.35 4.08 16.90
CA THR A 312 3.01 5.06 17.94
C THR A 312 1.83 5.95 17.59
N ALA A 313 1.09 5.61 16.55
CA ALA A 313 -0.05 6.42 16.12
C ALA A 313 -1.25 6.30 17.05
N LEU A 314 -1.29 5.26 17.91
CA LEU A 314 -2.40 4.93 18.82
C LEU A 314 -3.72 4.66 18.09
N LEU A 315 -3.64 4.14 16.85
CA LEU A 315 -4.78 3.95 15.96
C LEU A 315 -5.29 2.50 15.93
N HIS A 316 -4.64 1.60 16.63
CA HIS A 316 -5.09 0.22 16.82
C HIS A 316 -5.54 -0.03 18.24
N GLY A 317 -6.61 -0.78 18.42
CA GLY A 317 -7.11 -1.30 19.68
C GLY A 317 -7.52 -2.76 19.55
N SER A 318 -7.26 -3.55 20.58
CA SER A 318 -7.59 -4.97 20.59
C SER A 318 -8.26 -5.40 21.89
N GLY A 319 -8.89 -6.57 21.88
CA GLY A 319 -9.48 -7.14 23.08
C GLY A 319 -10.17 -8.47 22.84
N ILE A 320 -10.86 -8.93 23.90
CA ILE A 320 -11.59 -10.21 23.88
C ILE A 320 -13.08 -9.95 24.06
N ILE A 321 -13.88 -10.45 23.15
CA ILE A 321 -15.33 -10.54 23.29
C ILE A 321 -15.64 -11.72 24.20
N LYS A 322 -16.28 -11.42 25.34
CA LYS A 322 -16.66 -12.42 26.33
C LYS A 322 -17.92 -13.18 25.90
N PRO A 323 -18.01 -14.46 26.24
CA PRO A 323 -19.22 -15.24 25.97
C PRO A 323 -20.43 -14.76 26.79
N ASP A 324 -21.59 -15.38 26.58
CA ASP A 324 -22.80 -15.23 27.37
C ASP A 324 -23.37 -13.82 27.50
N GLY A 325 -23.17 -12.99 26.45
CA GLY A 325 -23.71 -11.65 26.40
C GLY A 325 -23.06 -10.65 27.36
N GLN A 326 -21.94 -11.01 28.00
CA GLN A 326 -21.16 -10.07 28.79
C GLN A 326 -20.65 -8.92 27.92
N VAL A 327 -20.73 -7.71 28.44
CA VAL A 327 -20.33 -6.50 27.69
C VAL A 327 -18.82 -6.29 27.79
N THR A 328 -18.17 -6.19 26.64
CA THR A 328 -16.80 -5.67 26.53
C THR A 328 -16.87 -4.27 25.94
N THR A 329 -16.24 -3.30 26.57
CA THR A 329 -16.23 -1.89 26.10
C THR A 329 -14.84 -1.51 25.62
N HIS A 330 -14.78 -0.84 24.47
CA HIS A 330 -13.57 -0.20 23.95
C HIS A 330 -13.87 1.26 23.62
N GLU A 331 -13.03 2.15 24.13
CA GLU A 331 -13.20 3.59 23.92
C GLU A 331 -12.25 4.12 22.85
N PHE A 332 -12.65 5.20 22.19
CA PHE A 332 -11.79 5.95 21.28
C PHE A 332 -12.13 7.44 21.34
N ASN A 333 -11.11 8.27 21.19
CA ASN A 333 -11.27 9.71 21.15
C ASN A 333 -11.29 10.22 19.72
N ILE A 334 -12.15 11.16 19.42
CA ILE A 334 -12.24 11.87 18.15
C ILE A 334 -11.75 13.31 18.31
N ASP A 335 -10.81 13.71 17.45
CA ASP A 335 -10.26 15.07 17.36
C ASP A 335 -11.35 16.08 16.92
N GLU A 336 -11.25 17.32 17.39
CA GLU A 336 -12.19 18.41 17.04
C GLU A 336 -12.22 18.75 15.53
N ASN A 337 -11.13 18.45 14.82
CA ASN A 337 -11.00 18.68 13.38
C ASN A 337 -11.36 17.44 12.54
N GLN A 338 -11.72 16.31 13.16
CA GLN A 338 -12.16 15.12 12.45
C GLN A 338 -13.62 15.24 12.07
N LYS A 339 -13.93 15.38 10.78
CA LYS A 339 -15.31 15.52 10.29
C LYS A 339 -15.96 14.19 9.98
N LYS A 340 -15.18 13.30 9.36
CA LYS A 340 -15.65 11.98 8.95
C LYS A 340 -14.57 10.96 9.25
N ILE A 341 -14.96 9.77 9.68
CA ILE A 341 -14.02 8.67 9.95
C ILE A 341 -14.67 7.33 9.64
N ILE A 342 -13.86 6.42 9.08
CA ILE A 342 -14.22 5.03 8.84
C ILE A 342 -13.43 4.18 9.84
N ILE A 343 -14.12 3.37 10.62
CA ILE A 343 -13.53 2.50 11.63
C ILE A 343 -13.85 1.06 11.27
N GLU A 344 -12.84 0.21 11.26
CA GLU A 344 -13.00 -1.22 11.02
C GLU A 344 -12.82 -1.97 12.34
N VAL A 345 -13.83 -2.79 12.66
CA VAL A 345 -13.79 -3.72 13.80
C VAL A 345 -13.81 -5.12 13.24
N TRP A 346 -12.72 -5.83 13.41
CA TRP A 346 -12.55 -7.20 12.95
C TRP A 346 -12.75 -8.17 14.11
N VAL A 347 -13.63 -9.13 13.95
CA VAL A 347 -13.95 -10.14 14.97
C VAL A 347 -13.56 -11.50 14.45
N GLN A 348 -12.67 -12.16 15.19
CA GLN A 348 -12.15 -13.48 14.81
C GLN A 348 -13.26 -14.52 14.77
N ILE A 349 -13.45 -15.19 13.63
CA ILE A 349 -14.37 -16.31 13.51
C ILE A 349 -13.85 -17.52 14.32
N PRO A 350 -14.75 -18.38 14.86
CA PRO A 350 -16.19 -18.40 14.68
C PRO A 350 -17.00 -17.49 15.62
N SER A 351 -16.38 -16.55 16.33
CA SER A 351 -17.09 -15.60 17.16
C SER A 351 -17.83 -14.56 16.30
N ILE A 352 -18.99 -14.16 16.75
CA ILE A 352 -19.81 -13.10 16.15
C ILE A 352 -20.30 -12.23 17.29
N ALA A 353 -20.24 -10.90 17.12
CA ALA A 353 -20.63 -9.95 18.13
C ALA A 353 -21.68 -8.96 17.63
N SER A 354 -22.63 -8.61 18.48
CA SER A 354 -23.41 -7.38 18.34
C SER A 354 -22.59 -6.19 18.84
N ILE A 355 -22.83 -5.01 18.26
CA ILE A 355 -22.19 -3.75 18.66
C ILE A 355 -23.26 -2.76 19.16
N GLU A 356 -22.89 -1.97 20.16
CA GLU A 356 -23.63 -0.77 20.59
C GLU A 356 -22.65 0.40 20.59
N ILE A 357 -23.01 1.50 19.94
CA ILE A 357 -22.16 2.70 19.84
C ILE A 357 -22.70 3.75 20.77
N VAL A 358 -21.83 4.29 21.64
CA VAL A 358 -22.19 5.31 22.62
C VAL A 358 -21.43 6.59 22.31
N SER A 359 -22.16 7.70 22.23
CA SER A 359 -21.62 9.02 21.96
C SER A 359 -21.00 9.69 23.19
N PRO A 360 -20.24 10.79 23.02
CA PRO A 360 -19.64 11.54 24.14
C PRO A 360 -20.67 12.10 25.15
N THR A 361 -21.91 12.33 24.72
CA THR A 361 -22.97 12.82 25.64
C THR A 361 -23.79 11.70 26.25
N GLY A 362 -23.47 10.43 25.94
CA GLY A 362 -24.17 9.25 26.45
C GLY A 362 -25.35 8.79 25.60
N GLY A 363 -25.57 9.39 24.41
CA GLY A 363 -26.50 8.86 23.42
C GLY A 363 -26.05 7.48 22.94
N THR A 364 -26.98 6.60 22.55
CA THR A 364 -26.66 5.23 22.12
C THR A 364 -27.48 4.81 20.92
N THR A 365 -26.88 3.98 20.05
CA THR A 365 -27.59 3.29 18.97
C THR A 365 -28.54 2.20 19.46
N GLY A 366 -28.41 1.79 20.74
CA GLY A 366 -28.90 0.49 21.18
C GLY A 366 -28.05 -0.65 20.59
N ILE A 367 -28.49 -1.89 20.83
CA ILE A 367 -27.79 -3.08 20.39
C ILE A 367 -28.07 -3.31 18.89
N ILE A 368 -27.04 -3.22 18.08
CA ILE A 368 -27.10 -3.53 16.64
C ILE A 368 -26.73 -5.02 16.49
N GLN A 369 -27.67 -5.80 16.01
CA GLN A 369 -27.44 -7.22 15.76
C GLN A 369 -26.74 -7.42 14.41
N PRO A 370 -25.85 -8.42 14.27
CA PRO A 370 -25.23 -8.73 13.00
C PRO A 370 -26.30 -9.20 12.00
N PHE A 371 -26.56 -8.35 11.04
CA PHE A 371 -27.49 -8.62 9.95
C PHE A 371 -26.73 -8.53 8.63
N PHE A 372 -26.63 -9.64 7.91
CA PHE A 372 -25.81 -9.72 6.70
C PHE A 372 -26.38 -8.86 5.57
N GLY A 373 -25.52 -8.10 4.91
CA GLY A 373 -25.83 -7.36 3.69
C GLY A 373 -26.77 -6.17 3.89
N LYS A 374 -26.91 -5.65 5.10
CA LYS A 374 -27.72 -4.47 5.39
C LYS A 374 -26.96 -3.49 6.26
N GLY A 375 -26.83 -2.25 5.81
CA GLY A 375 -26.32 -1.15 6.63
C GLY A 375 -27.44 -0.52 7.46
N ASP A 376 -27.19 -0.31 8.74
CA ASP A 376 -28.10 0.42 9.64
C ASP A 376 -27.60 1.85 9.84
N ARG A 377 -28.52 2.81 9.78
CA ARG A 377 -28.26 4.24 9.98
C ARG A 377 -28.83 4.71 11.32
N TYR A 378 -28.03 5.46 12.08
CA TYR A 378 -28.40 6.06 13.34
C TYR A 378 -28.02 7.54 13.34
N ASP A 379 -28.96 8.42 13.67
CA ASP A 379 -28.72 9.88 13.76
C ASP A 379 -28.71 10.32 15.22
N PHE A 380 -27.55 10.74 15.71
CA PHE A 380 -27.37 11.32 17.04
C PHE A 380 -27.71 12.81 16.99
N THR A 381 -28.91 13.17 17.47
CA THR A 381 -29.45 14.52 17.33
C THR A 381 -28.66 15.59 18.09
N ILE A 382 -28.14 15.26 19.28
CA ILE A 382 -27.37 16.21 20.13
C ILE A 382 -26.01 16.46 19.47
N GLU A 383 -25.30 15.41 19.09
CA GLU A 383 -23.99 15.45 18.47
C GLU A 383 -24.06 15.88 17.00
N ARG A 384 -25.22 15.83 16.37
CA ARG A 384 -25.41 16.02 14.93
C ARG A 384 -24.56 15.07 14.09
N THR A 385 -24.29 13.88 14.62
CA THR A 385 -23.46 12.85 14.00
C THR A 385 -24.35 11.77 13.41
N THR A 386 -24.12 11.42 12.17
CA THR A 386 -24.68 10.22 11.53
C THR A 386 -23.72 9.07 11.68
N VAL A 387 -24.22 7.93 12.13
CA VAL A 387 -23.48 6.67 12.27
C VAL A 387 -24.07 5.65 11.32
N LEU A 388 -23.22 5.06 10.48
CA LEU A 388 -23.58 3.96 9.59
C LEU A 388 -22.81 2.72 10.05
N VAL A 389 -23.52 1.59 10.17
CA VAL A 389 -22.93 0.32 10.60
C VAL A 389 -23.28 -0.77 9.60
N SER A 390 -22.28 -1.44 9.05
CA SER A 390 -22.47 -2.57 8.12
C SER A 390 -21.71 -3.79 8.61
N TYR A 391 -22.31 -4.99 8.45
CA TYR A 391 -21.70 -6.26 8.81
C TYR A 391 -21.35 -7.07 7.57
N TYR A 392 -20.14 -7.61 7.55
CA TYR A 392 -19.64 -8.55 6.55
C TYR A 392 -19.17 -9.82 7.28
N VAL A 393 -19.73 -10.99 6.91
CA VAL A 393 -19.41 -12.24 7.62
C VAL A 393 -19.40 -13.42 6.63
N PRO A 394 -18.22 -13.93 6.25
CA PRO A 394 -16.93 -13.28 6.45
C PRO A 394 -16.79 -12.05 5.54
N GLU A 395 -15.88 -11.18 5.85
CA GLU A 395 -15.38 -10.18 4.91
C GLU A 395 -14.33 -10.85 4.04
N GLU A 396 -14.44 -10.72 2.71
CA GLU A 396 -13.66 -11.49 1.75
C GLU A 396 -13.80 -13.03 1.96
N ILE A 397 -13.11 -13.88 1.16
CA ILE A 397 -13.38 -15.32 1.14
C ILE A 397 -12.82 -16.05 2.37
N TYR A 398 -11.78 -15.52 3.00
CA TYR A 398 -10.99 -16.20 4.05
C TYR A 398 -10.78 -15.37 5.31
N GLU A 399 -11.38 -14.19 5.39
CA GLU A 399 -11.15 -13.29 6.50
C GLU A 399 -12.16 -13.46 7.65
N ASP A 400 -11.90 -12.74 8.73
CA ASP A 400 -12.75 -12.64 9.89
C ASP A 400 -14.05 -11.85 9.60
N SER A 401 -14.90 -11.69 10.58
CA SER A 401 -16.08 -10.84 10.47
C SER A 401 -15.70 -9.38 10.62
N LEU A 402 -16.14 -8.54 9.67
CA LEU A 402 -15.94 -7.10 9.73
C LEU A 402 -17.23 -6.39 10.15
N ILE A 403 -17.12 -5.49 11.12
CA ILE A 403 -18.12 -4.47 11.42
C ILE A 403 -17.53 -3.13 10.94
N LEU A 404 -18.06 -2.61 9.84
CA LEU A 404 -17.66 -1.33 9.29
C LEU A 404 -18.51 -0.23 9.91
N VAL A 405 -17.87 0.74 10.57
CA VAL A 405 -18.53 1.88 11.19
C VAL A 405 -18.07 3.17 10.53
N ILE A 406 -19.01 3.93 9.99
CA ILE A 406 -18.74 5.26 9.43
C ILE A 406 -19.41 6.29 10.33
N LEU A 407 -18.62 7.23 10.82
CA LEU A 407 -19.09 8.40 11.56
C LEU A 407 -18.97 9.62 10.65
N ASP A 408 -20.09 10.22 10.28
CA ASP A 408 -20.17 11.41 9.44
C ASP A 408 -20.62 12.62 10.24
N ASN A 409 -20.01 13.79 9.99
CA ASN A 409 -20.13 14.99 10.81
C ASN A 409 -19.89 14.68 12.30
N VAL A 410 -18.81 13.96 12.58
CA VAL A 410 -18.58 13.38 13.89
C VAL A 410 -18.29 14.45 14.95
N GLN A 411 -18.97 14.35 16.08
CA GLN A 411 -18.72 15.18 17.27
C GLN A 411 -17.42 14.74 17.94
N ALA A 412 -16.57 15.71 18.27
CA ALA A 412 -15.35 15.49 19.04
C ALA A 412 -15.63 14.95 20.45
N GLY A 413 -14.70 14.18 20.99
CA GLY A 413 -14.78 13.61 22.32
C GLY A 413 -14.67 12.08 22.34
N THR A 414 -14.92 11.49 23.49
CA THR A 414 -14.79 10.05 23.70
C THR A 414 -16.06 9.32 23.30
N TRP A 415 -15.92 8.47 22.31
CA TRP A 415 -16.93 7.50 21.88
C TRP A 415 -16.58 6.12 22.41
N SER A 416 -17.54 5.21 22.50
CA SER A 416 -17.27 3.82 22.87
C SER A 416 -18.07 2.82 22.06
N PHE A 417 -17.41 1.70 21.78
CA PHE A 417 -18.04 0.48 21.30
C PHE A 417 -18.27 -0.46 22.47
N LYS A 418 -19.48 -1.02 22.56
CA LYS A 418 -19.80 -2.09 23.48
C LYS A 418 -20.15 -3.34 22.69
N PHE A 419 -19.35 -4.37 22.88
CA PHE A 419 -19.51 -5.66 22.22
C PHE A 419 -20.21 -6.67 23.12
N ARG A 420 -21.08 -7.51 22.51
CA ARG A 420 -21.68 -8.66 23.16
C ARG A 420 -21.54 -9.87 22.25
N GLY A 421 -20.86 -10.91 22.72
CA GLY A 421 -20.75 -12.18 22.00
C GLY A 421 -22.13 -12.87 21.87
N LEU A 422 -22.39 -13.44 20.69
CA LEU A 422 -23.63 -14.13 20.39
C LEU A 422 -23.57 -15.64 20.65
N LYS A 423 -22.40 -16.17 21.00
CA LYS A 423 -22.14 -17.58 21.28
C LYS A 423 -21.30 -17.73 22.55
N GLU A 424 -21.29 -18.94 23.11
CA GLU A 424 -20.47 -19.33 24.26
C GLU A 424 -18.96 -19.42 23.96
N ILE A 425 -18.49 -18.74 22.91
CA ILE A 425 -17.11 -18.78 22.45
C ILE A 425 -16.50 -17.40 22.59
N GLU A 426 -15.39 -17.32 23.32
CA GLU A 426 -14.55 -16.12 23.34
C GLU A 426 -14.00 -15.84 21.95
N GLY A 427 -13.96 -14.58 21.54
CA GLY A 427 -13.38 -14.14 20.27
C GLY A 427 -12.49 -12.94 20.46
N ARG A 428 -11.31 -12.96 19.84
CA ARG A 428 -10.48 -11.76 19.72
C ARG A 428 -11.18 -10.77 18.78
N TYR A 429 -11.08 -9.48 19.10
CA TYR A 429 -11.38 -8.41 18.17
C TYR A 429 -10.20 -7.45 18.07
N ASP A 430 -10.06 -6.86 16.92
CA ASP A 430 -9.11 -5.80 16.60
C ASP A 430 -9.85 -4.64 15.96
N ILE A 431 -9.48 -3.39 16.28
CA ILE A 431 -10.12 -2.17 15.78
C ILE A 431 -9.05 -1.29 15.18
N TRP A 432 -9.21 -0.88 13.93
CA TRP A 432 -8.31 0.08 13.31
C TRP A 432 -9.04 1.37 12.93
N LEU A 433 -8.45 2.48 13.34
CA LEU A 433 -8.72 3.81 12.80
C LEU A 433 -7.89 4.02 11.54
N PRO A 434 -8.31 4.91 10.62
CA PRO A 434 -7.52 5.25 9.44
C PRO A 434 -6.10 5.67 9.79
N PRO A 435 -5.12 5.51 8.87
CA PRO A 435 -3.72 5.79 9.17
C PRO A 435 -3.47 7.26 9.51
N ARG A 436 -2.31 7.51 10.08
CA ARG A 436 -1.83 8.85 10.43
C ARG A 436 -1.93 9.80 9.24
N GLY A 437 -2.43 11.01 9.47
CA GLY A 437 -2.69 12.02 8.44
C GLY A 437 -4.10 11.94 7.86
N VAL A 438 -4.74 10.77 7.83
CA VAL A 438 -6.19 10.62 7.65
C VAL A 438 -6.90 10.83 8.98
N SER A 439 -6.48 10.09 10.00
CA SER A 439 -6.86 10.39 11.39
C SER A 439 -6.15 11.64 11.88
N LYS A 440 -6.91 12.58 12.45
CA LYS A 440 -6.36 13.81 13.03
C LYS A 440 -5.64 13.50 14.36
N THR A 441 -4.78 14.40 14.83
CA THR A 441 -3.78 14.13 15.87
C THR A 441 -4.34 13.61 17.19
N ALA A 442 -5.49 14.12 17.65
CA ALA A 442 -6.10 13.65 18.90
C ALA A 442 -7.07 12.46 18.70
N THR A 443 -7.31 12.02 17.48
CA THR A 443 -8.09 10.80 17.19
C THR A 443 -7.24 9.57 17.53
N LYS A 444 -7.70 8.74 18.48
CA LYS A 444 -6.92 7.59 18.97
C LYS A 444 -7.79 6.57 19.72
N MET A 445 -7.32 5.34 19.82
CA MET A 445 -7.88 4.27 20.67
C MET A 445 -7.53 4.45 22.15
N ILE A 446 -8.41 3.99 23.03
CA ILE A 446 -8.26 4.04 24.50
C ILE A 446 -8.77 2.72 25.14
N PRO A 447 -7.89 1.82 25.60
CA PRO A 447 -6.44 1.82 25.37
C PRO A 447 -6.09 1.50 23.92
N SER A 448 -4.91 1.95 23.47
CA SER A 448 -4.34 1.52 22.20
C SER A 448 -3.46 0.29 22.37
N ASP A 449 -3.38 -0.53 21.33
CA ASP A 449 -2.45 -1.66 21.24
C ASP A 449 -1.31 -1.28 20.27
N PRO A 450 -0.03 -1.32 20.69
CA PRO A 450 1.10 -1.00 19.81
C PRO A 450 1.45 -2.13 18.83
N TYR A 451 0.91 -3.33 19.00
CA TYR A 451 1.07 -4.47 18.12
C TYR A 451 -0.07 -4.55 17.08
N GLY A 452 0.09 -5.35 16.02
CA GLY A 452 -0.88 -5.38 14.92
C GLY A 452 -0.92 -4.08 14.14
N THR A 453 0.19 -3.34 14.09
CA THR A 453 0.31 -2.02 13.45
C THR A 453 1.13 -2.03 12.16
N VAL A 454 1.47 -3.23 11.64
CA VAL A 454 1.99 -3.36 10.28
C VAL A 454 0.88 -3.03 9.29
N THR A 455 1.15 -2.12 8.37
CA THR A 455 0.16 -1.70 7.37
C THR A 455 0.01 -2.72 6.24
N VAL A 456 -1.22 -2.90 5.74
CA VAL A 456 -1.50 -3.69 4.52
C VAL A 456 -0.90 -2.96 3.30
N PRO A 457 -0.18 -3.65 2.36
CA PRO A 457 -0.08 -5.10 2.18
C PRO A 457 1.13 -5.77 2.85
N GLY A 458 1.78 -5.13 3.82
CA GLY A 458 2.94 -5.70 4.53
C GLY A 458 2.60 -6.94 5.36
N THR A 459 1.34 -7.30 5.48
CA THR A 459 0.88 -8.50 6.17
C THR A 459 0.75 -9.73 5.28
N SER A 460 0.93 -9.59 3.94
CA SER A 460 0.97 -10.71 2.98
C SER A 460 2.13 -11.67 3.26
N SER A 461 1.88 -12.96 3.11
CA SER A 461 2.88 -14.01 3.30
C SER A 461 4.01 -13.98 2.26
N SER A 462 3.74 -13.48 1.06
CA SER A 462 4.68 -13.44 -0.07
C SER A 462 5.41 -12.11 -0.21
N VAL A 463 4.93 -11.05 0.41
CA VAL A 463 5.58 -9.73 0.42
C VAL A 463 6.76 -9.73 1.40
N ILE A 464 7.86 -9.08 1.03
CA ILE A 464 9.01 -8.87 1.92
C ILE A 464 8.76 -7.60 2.72
N THR A 465 8.50 -7.75 4.02
CA THR A 465 8.10 -6.65 4.91
C THR A 465 9.22 -6.24 5.84
N VAL A 466 9.55 -4.95 5.82
CA VAL A 466 10.75 -4.40 6.46
C VAL A 466 10.40 -3.44 7.58
N ALA A 467 10.82 -3.75 8.80
CA ALA A 467 10.79 -2.83 9.93
C ALA A 467 11.97 -1.85 9.88
N ALA A 468 11.81 -0.70 10.52
CA ALA A 468 12.86 0.30 10.59
C ALA A 468 13.48 0.40 11.99
N TYR A 469 14.81 0.53 12.05
CA TYR A 469 15.54 0.75 13.30
C TYR A 469 16.54 1.91 13.16
N ASN A 470 16.95 2.45 14.28
CA ASN A 470 18.03 3.45 14.34
C ASN A 470 19.39 2.74 14.33
N GLN A 471 20.10 2.79 13.21
CA GLN A 471 21.39 2.13 13.03
C GLN A 471 22.53 2.75 13.87
N LEU A 472 22.35 3.96 14.40
CA LEU A 472 23.36 4.61 15.22
C LEU A 472 23.43 4.04 16.65
N ASN A 473 22.28 3.54 17.15
CA ASN A 473 22.17 3.04 18.51
C ASN A 473 21.53 1.64 18.63
N ASN A 474 21.17 1.01 17.50
CA ASN A 474 20.51 -0.28 17.43
C ASN A 474 19.19 -0.36 18.21
N THR A 475 18.41 0.72 18.25
CA THR A 475 17.07 0.73 18.81
C THR A 475 16.01 0.68 17.73
N GLN A 476 14.90 -0.02 17.97
CA GLN A 476 13.75 0.05 17.06
C GLN A 476 13.23 1.49 17.00
N LEU A 477 12.80 1.91 15.82
CA LEU A 477 12.09 3.18 15.69
C LEU A 477 10.67 3.01 16.21
N ASN A 478 10.31 3.78 17.22
CA ASN A 478 9.04 3.64 17.92
C ASN A 478 7.81 3.68 17.02
N TYR A 479 7.89 4.43 15.92
CA TYR A 479 6.82 4.51 14.94
C TYR A 479 6.79 3.34 13.95
N SER A 480 7.86 2.55 13.81
CA SER A 480 7.83 1.37 12.95
C SER A 480 6.69 0.44 13.34
N GLY A 481 5.93 0.02 12.34
CA GLY A 481 4.86 -0.96 12.54
C GLY A 481 5.37 -2.23 13.19
N ARG A 482 4.53 -2.88 13.99
CA ARG A 482 4.82 -4.12 14.72
C ARG A 482 3.81 -5.19 14.36
N GLY A 483 4.27 -6.42 14.21
CA GLY A 483 3.41 -7.58 14.04
C GLY A 483 2.54 -7.84 15.27
N PHE A 484 1.69 -8.85 15.23
CA PHE A 484 0.92 -9.27 16.41
C PHE A 484 1.82 -9.88 17.47
N GLN A 485 1.50 -9.65 18.75
CA GLN A 485 2.29 -10.17 19.88
C GLN A 485 2.17 -11.69 20.01
N ASP A 486 1.03 -12.25 19.70
CA ASP A 486 0.69 -13.65 19.92
C ASP A 486 1.06 -14.57 18.74
N ASN A 487 2.15 -14.32 18.06
CA ASN A 487 2.86 -15.20 17.11
C ASN A 487 2.01 -16.02 16.12
N TYR A 488 0.90 -15.50 15.64
CA TYR A 488 0.13 -16.25 14.65
C TYR A 488 0.74 -16.16 13.25
N ILE A 489 1.56 -15.13 12.96
CA ILE A 489 2.13 -14.93 11.63
C ILE A 489 3.43 -14.14 11.79
N ASP A 490 4.52 -14.64 11.22
CA ASP A 490 5.78 -13.91 11.03
C ASP A 490 5.58 -12.85 9.93
N ILE A 491 5.00 -11.71 10.30
CA ILE A 491 4.65 -10.66 9.35
C ILE A 491 5.88 -9.87 8.91
N ILE A 492 6.76 -9.50 9.87
CA ILE A 492 7.99 -8.77 9.57
C ILE A 492 9.09 -9.77 9.23
N ASP A 493 9.71 -9.62 8.05
CA ASP A 493 10.83 -10.47 7.65
C ASP A 493 12.15 -10.00 8.27
N VAL A 494 12.40 -8.69 8.27
CA VAL A 494 13.70 -8.15 8.63
C VAL A 494 13.60 -6.69 9.05
N ALA A 495 14.54 -6.21 9.86
CA ALA A 495 14.72 -4.80 10.13
C ALA A 495 15.92 -4.24 9.36
N ALA A 496 15.76 -3.07 8.77
CA ALA A 496 16.86 -2.32 8.16
C ALA A 496 17.00 -0.94 8.79
N GLY A 497 18.14 -0.32 8.60
CA GLY A 497 18.40 1.03 9.11
C GLY A 497 17.32 2.01 8.64
N GLY A 498 16.85 2.89 9.49
CA GLY A 498 15.74 3.81 9.23
C GLY A 498 15.98 5.27 9.68
N VAL A 499 17.21 5.88 9.76
CA VAL A 499 17.48 7.27 10.24
C VAL A 499 18.54 7.99 9.41
N ASP A 500 18.23 9.15 8.80
CA ASP A 500 19.13 10.08 8.10
C ASP A 500 19.89 9.55 6.87
N ALA A 501 19.21 8.92 5.90
CA ALA A 501 19.83 8.55 4.64
C ALA A 501 19.99 9.74 3.71
N LEU A 502 21.21 10.02 3.35
CA LEU A 502 21.50 10.96 2.28
C LEU A 502 21.09 10.32 0.94
N THR A 503 20.21 11.01 0.22
CA THR A 503 19.71 10.56 -1.07
C THR A 503 19.43 11.72 -2.01
N VAL A 504 19.02 11.43 -3.23
CA VAL A 504 18.61 12.43 -4.23
C VAL A 504 17.24 13.01 -3.91
N ALA A 505 17.03 14.23 -4.33
CA ALA A 505 15.74 14.91 -4.36
C ALA A 505 15.51 15.52 -5.75
N PRO A 506 14.27 15.89 -6.11
CA PRO A 506 13.98 16.59 -7.35
C PRO A 506 14.86 17.82 -7.58
N ASP A 507 15.00 18.24 -8.83
CA ASP A 507 15.82 19.36 -9.30
C ASP A 507 17.34 19.14 -9.04
N ASN A 508 17.83 17.92 -9.15
CA ASN A 508 19.23 17.55 -8.83
C ASN A 508 19.69 17.94 -7.42
N LYS A 509 18.77 18.04 -6.48
CA LYS A 509 19.07 18.30 -5.07
C LYS A 509 19.35 17.02 -4.31
N THR A 510 19.75 17.18 -3.06
CA THR A 510 19.92 16.09 -2.09
C THR A 510 19.03 16.34 -0.88
N THR A 511 18.62 15.27 -0.23
CA THR A 511 17.86 15.33 1.01
C THR A 511 18.30 14.23 1.98
N LEU A 512 17.99 14.44 3.25
CA LEU A 512 18.02 13.36 4.23
C LEU A 512 16.61 12.79 4.31
N ALA A 513 16.49 11.52 4.03
CA ALA A 513 15.22 10.82 4.09
C ALA A 513 15.19 9.87 5.30
N ASN A 514 14.03 9.45 5.84
CA ASN A 514 13.90 8.66 7.08
C ASN A 514 12.59 7.80 7.12
N GLY A 515 12.49 6.44 7.52
CA GLY A 515 11.30 5.55 7.71
C GLY A 515 11.37 4.13 7.29
N THR A 516 10.27 3.53 7.48
CA THR A 516 10.12 2.16 7.00
C THR A 516 10.20 2.08 5.48
N SER A 517 9.88 3.17 4.74
CA SER A 517 10.08 3.23 3.28
C SER A 517 11.52 3.03 2.90
N VAL A 518 12.44 3.68 3.61
CA VAL A 518 13.85 3.56 3.25
C VAL A 518 14.46 2.28 3.76
N ALA A 519 14.09 1.83 4.94
CA ALA A 519 14.42 0.48 5.34
C ALA A 519 14.03 -0.53 4.25
N ALA A 520 12.81 -0.38 3.70
CA ALA A 520 12.33 -1.16 2.57
C ALA A 520 13.14 -0.91 1.28
N ALA A 521 13.53 0.34 0.99
CA ALA A 521 14.34 0.66 -0.21
C ALA A 521 15.73 0.01 -0.15
N ILE A 522 16.38 -0.02 1.02
CA ILE A 522 17.64 -0.74 1.23
C ILE A 522 17.45 -2.24 0.94
N VAL A 523 16.40 -2.85 1.50
CA VAL A 523 16.14 -4.29 1.31
C VAL A 523 15.73 -4.57 -0.14
N ALA A 524 14.97 -3.67 -0.80
CA ALA A 524 14.66 -3.79 -2.22
C ALA A 524 15.94 -3.82 -3.07
N GLY A 525 16.87 -2.90 -2.80
CA GLY A 525 18.19 -2.92 -3.45
C GLY A 525 18.98 -4.21 -3.17
N ILE A 526 18.95 -4.73 -1.94
CA ILE A 526 19.56 -6.02 -1.60
C ILE A 526 18.92 -7.16 -2.38
N CYS A 527 17.59 -7.18 -2.51
CA CYS A 527 16.88 -8.16 -3.34
C CYS A 527 17.30 -8.08 -4.82
N VAL A 528 17.53 -6.86 -5.34
CA VAL A 528 18.07 -6.66 -6.69
C VAL A 528 19.45 -7.31 -6.83
N LEU A 529 20.35 -7.11 -5.85
CA LEU A 529 21.67 -7.74 -5.85
C LEU A 529 21.59 -9.27 -5.76
N LEU A 530 20.69 -9.80 -4.95
CA LEU A 530 20.44 -11.24 -4.85
C LEU A 530 19.88 -11.82 -6.16
N PHE A 531 18.99 -11.12 -6.85
CA PHE A 531 18.51 -11.55 -8.18
C PHE A 531 19.59 -11.47 -9.24
N GLN A 532 20.49 -10.47 -9.21
CA GLN A 532 21.66 -10.46 -10.06
C GLN A 532 22.50 -11.71 -9.82
N TRP A 533 22.92 -11.96 -8.58
CA TRP A 533 23.73 -13.12 -8.24
C TRP A 533 23.04 -14.44 -8.58
N GLY A 534 21.79 -14.59 -8.16
CA GLY A 534 21.06 -15.85 -8.31
C GLY A 534 20.64 -16.13 -9.74
N ILE A 535 19.92 -15.19 -10.36
CA ILE A 535 19.24 -15.42 -11.64
C ILE A 535 20.11 -14.98 -12.81
N VAL A 536 20.64 -13.74 -12.78
CA VAL A 536 21.39 -13.19 -13.92
C VAL A 536 22.73 -13.91 -14.09
N GLU A 537 23.44 -14.19 -12.99
CA GLU A 537 24.72 -14.89 -12.99
C GLU A 537 24.56 -16.42 -12.88
N GLY A 538 23.33 -16.92 -12.68
CA GLY A 538 22.98 -18.33 -12.74
C GLY A 538 23.31 -19.17 -11.50
N ASN A 539 23.69 -18.55 -10.37
CA ASN A 539 24.03 -19.28 -9.14
C ASN A 539 22.79 -19.93 -8.47
N TYR A 540 21.61 -19.31 -8.59
CA TYR A 540 20.34 -19.84 -8.12
C TYR A 540 19.18 -19.42 -9.04
N PRO A 541 19.06 -20.06 -10.22
CA PRO A 541 18.18 -19.55 -11.28
C PRO A 541 16.67 -19.60 -10.98
N TYR A 542 16.24 -20.26 -9.92
CA TYR A 542 14.83 -20.42 -9.54
C TYR A 542 14.38 -19.49 -8.41
N MET A 543 15.15 -18.43 -8.14
CA MET A 543 14.78 -17.46 -7.10
C MET A 543 13.43 -16.78 -7.37
N PHE A 544 12.67 -16.59 -6.32
CA PHE A 544 11.42 -15.86 -6.26
C PHE A 544 11.23 -15.31 -4.84
N SER A 545 10.10 -14.68 -4.54
CA SER A 545 9.89 -13.94 -3.27
C SER A 545 10.22 -14.78 -2.04
N GLN A 546 9.69 -16.00 -1.89
CA GLN A 546 9.94 -16.85 -0.72
C GLN A 546 11.43 -17.26 -0.59
N THR A 547 12.11 -17.43 -1.72
CA THR A 547 13.55 -17.71 -1.70
C THR A 547 14.34 -16.53 -1.17
N LEU A 548 13.98 -15.31 -1.61
CA LEU A 548 14.59 -14.08 -1.09
C LEU A 548 14.35 -13.93 0.43
N LYS A 549 13.11 -14.15 0.90
CA LYS A 549 12.80 -14.15 2.35
C LYS A 549 13.70 -15.11 3.12
N ALA A 550 13.91 -16.32 2.60
CA ALA A 550 14.79 -17.31 3.23
C ALA A 550 16.27 -16.86 3.26
N PHE A 551 16.79 -16.27 2.17
CA PHE A 551 18.15 -15.72 2.15
C PHE A 551 18.30 -14.55 3.13
N ILE A 552 17.33 -13.63 3.16
CA ILE A 552 17.31 -12.49 4.08
C ILE A 552 17.28 -12.98 5.53
N ALA A 553 16.35 -13.86 5.90
CA ALA A 553 16.22 -14.38 7.25
C ALA A 553 17.50 -15.07 7.75
N ARG A 554 18.16 -15.83 6.87
CA ARG A 554 19.41 -16.51 7.17
C ARG A 554 20.58 -15.56 7.39
N GLY A 555 20.63 -14.45 6.63
CA GLY A 555 21.72 -13.48 6.70
C GLY A 555 21.61 -12.45 7.83
N THR A 556 20.54 -12.48 8.63
CA THR A 556 20.32 -11.44 9.64
C THR A 556 21.31 -11.49 10.81
N ARG A 557 21.69 -10.31 11.30
CA ARG A 557 22.35 -10.17 12.62
C ARG A 557 21.32 -10.16 13.73
N LYS A 558 21.62 -10.85 14.83
CA LYS A 558 20.77 -10.93 16.02
C LYS A 558 21.25 -9.95 17.09
N ARG A 559 20.34 -9.26 17.76
CA ARG A 559 20.66 -8.46 18.95
C ARG A 559 20.80 -9.40 20.14
N LYS A 560 21.72 -9.07 21.03
CA LYS A 560 21.92 -9.86 22.26
C LYS A 560 20.73 -9.69 23.21
N GLY A 561 20.14 -10.80 23.63
CA GLY A 561 19.03 -10.80 24.60
C GLY A 561 17.64 -10.90 23.97
N ASP A 562 17.51 -10.75 22.67
CA ASP A 562 16.23 -10.91 21.97
C ASP A 562 16.03 -12.34 21.47
N THR A 563 14.76 -12.74 21.39
CA THR A 563 14.34 -13.99 20.71
C THR A 563 13.89 -13.66 19.29
N TYR A 564 14.12 -14.57 18.32
CA TYR A 564 13.79 -14.37 16.93
C TYR A 564 13.11 -15.61 16.31
N PRO A 565 12.15 -15.46 15.37
CA PRO A 565 11.59 -14.16 14.95
C PRO A 565 10.80 -13.47 16.05
N ASN A 566 10.58 -12.15 15.93
CA ASN A 566 9.72 -11.41 16.83
C ASN A 566 8.95 -10.28 16.12
N PRO A 567 7.89 -9.74 16.74
CA PRO A 567 7.00 -8.77 16.08
C PRO A 567 7.63 -7.43 15.70
N GLU A 568 8.81 -7.11 16.20
CA GLU A 568 9.45 -5.81 16.04
C GLU A 568 10.59 -5.83 15.03
N TRP A 569 11.31 -6.94 14.94
CA TRP A 569 12.55 -7.10 14.18
C TRP A 569 12.47 -8.20 13.13
N GLY A 570 11.35 -8.94 13.07
CA GLY A 570 11.27 -10.16 12.26
C GLY A 570 12.37 -11.14 12.60
N TYR A 571 13.11 -11.58 11.58
CA TYR A 571 14.27 -12.47 11.76
C TYR A 571 15.56 -11.76 12.20
N GLY A 572 15.55 -10.43 12.37
CA GLY A 572 16.69 -9.65 12.86
C GLY A 572 17.09 -8.51 11.94
N ILE A 573 18.31 -7.99 12.11
CA ILE A 573 18.85 -6.87 11.32
C ILE A 573 19.45 -7.41 10.02
N VAL A 574 19.08 -6.80 8.89
CA VAL A 574 19.60 -7.17 7.58
C VAL A 574 21.11 -7.02 7.49
N ASP A 575 21.77 -8.01 6.91
CA ASP A 575 23.21 -8.02 6.67
C ASP A 575 23.53 -8.85 5.42
N ILE A 576 23.81 -8.20 4.31
CA ILE A 576 24.07 -8.87 3.04
C ILE A 576 25.38 -9.68 3.05
N PHE A 577 26.35 -9.25 3.83
CA PHE A 577 27.60 -10.00 3.99
C PHE A 577 27.35 -11.41 4.56
N ASN A 578 26.52 -11.49 5.61
CA ASN A 578 26.16 -12.77 6.21
C ASN A 578 25.35 -13.67 5.26
N MET A 579 24.54 -13.09 4.37
CA MET A 579 23.78 -13.88 3.38
C MET A 579 24.69 -14.71 2.50
N PHE A 580 25.84 -14.17 2.12
CA PHE A 580 26.82 -14.85 1.26
C PHE A 580 27.83 -15.69 2.04
N ASN A 581 28.22 -15.32 3.24
CA ASN A 581 29.17 -16.10 4.05
C ASN A 581 28.66 -17.47 4.48
N LEU A 582 27.36 -17.66 4.59
CA LEU A 582 26.75 -18.95 4.96
C LEU A 582 26.55 -19.90 3.77
N THR A 583 26.95 -19.49 2.56
CA THR A 583 26.84 -20.29 1.34
C THR A 583 28.16 -21.02 1.00
N ASN A 584 29.27 -20.80 1.74
CA ASN A 584 30.56 -21.47 1.61
C ASN A 584 30.71 -22.66 2.57
#